data_80dd57a245e7de1435d6fabb9ff085dd
#
_entry.id   80dd57a245e7de1435d6fabb9ff085dd
#
_cell.length_a   1.000
_cell.length_b   1.000
_cell.length_c   1.000
_cell.angle_alpha   90.00
_cell.angle_beta   90.00
_cell.angle_gamma   90.00
#
_symmetry.space_group_name_H-M   'P 1'
#
loop_
_entity.id
_entity.type
_entity.pdbx_description
1 polymer ?
#
loop_
_entity_poly.entity_id
_entity_poly.type
_entity_poly.pdbx_seq_one_letter_code
_entity_poly.pdbx_strand_id
1 'polypeptide(L)'
;VHDLPNLTLVAIVGVDEGLHSVDFRAGERLAQLVVQVAGRAGRSSKPGRVVLQTHQPEHPLLRSLLAHGYAAAARELLAERRLIQLPPYSHQVLLRADAPQREHVDAFLAAAHAALPPGDQLQIAGPMPAPMPLRAGRHRGQLLLEAANRRSLHGMLRTWQSALAALPSARRVRWSLDVDPIDLY
;
A
#
# COMPACT_ATOMS: atom_id res chain seq x y z
N VAL A 1 -1.96 -23.70 -5.06
CA VAL A 1 -1.07 -23.88 -3.91
C VAL A 1 -0.26 -25.13 -4.19
N HIS A 2 1.04 -25.01 -4.50
CA HIS A 2 1.90 -26.18 -4.69
C HIS A 2 2.27 -26.75 -3.33
N ASP A 3 1.90 -27.99 -3.09
CA ASP A 3 2.40 -28.76 -1.96
C ASP A 3 3.75 -29.37 -2.39
N LEU A 4 4.81 -28.96 -1.71
CA LEU A 4 6.18 -29.45 -1.97
C LEU A 4 6.55 -30.37 -0.78
N PRO A 5 6.29 -31.66 -0.89
CA PRO A 5 6.72 -32.61 0.14
C PRO A 5 8.27 -32.63 0.16
N ASN A 6 8.85 -32.67 1.34
CA ASN A 6 10.32 -32.66 1.56
C ASN A 6 11.03 -31.30 1.34
N LEU A 7 10.34 -30.18 1.44
CA LEU A 7 10.96 -28.87 1.40
C LEU A 7 11.77 -28.64 2.69
N THR A 8 13.11 -28.73 2.59
CA THR A 8 14.03 -28.59 3.73
C THR A 8 14.75 -27.25 3.76
N LEU A 9 14.79 -26.52 2.63
CA LEU A 9 15.42 -25.22 2.54
C LEU A 9 14.55 -24.26 1.73
N VAL A 10 14.34 -23.05 2.26
CA VAL A 10 13.73 -21.94 1.55
C VAL A 10 14.62 -20.71 1.69
N ALA A 11 14.93 -20.05 0.59
CA ALA A 11 15.64 -18.78 0.57
C ALA A 11 14.71 -17.66 0.12
N ILE A 12 14.66 -16.57 0.90
CA ILE A 12 13.99 -15.32 0.52
C ILE A 12 15.10 -14.34 0.14
N VAL A 13 15.14 -13.94 -1.12
CA VAL A 13 16.10 -12.97 -1.66
C VAL A 13 15.45 -11.60 -1.76
N GLY A 14 16.27 -10.53 -1.68
CA GLY A 14 15.79 -9.15 -1.84
C GLY A 14 14.90 -8.67 -0.68
N VAL A 15 15.13 -9.12 0.55
CA VAL A 15 14.37 -8.74 1.75
C VAL A 15 14.38 -7.22 1.95
N ASP A 16 15.45 -6.54 1.55
CA ASP A 16 15.62 -5.09 1.71
C ASP A 16 14.57 -4.28 0.94
N GLU A 17 14.04 -4.78 -0.17
CA GLU A 17 12.94 -4.14 -0.90
C GLU A 17 11.68 -3.99 -0.03
N GLY A 18 11.39 -4.99 0.80
CA GLY A 18 10.29 -4.95 1.75
C GLY A 18 10.56 -4.06 2.97
N LEU A 19 11.82 -3.86 3.35
CA LEU A 19 12.21 -3.02 4.49
C LEU A 19 12.21 -1.52 4.14
N HIS A 20 12.54 -1.16 2.89
CA HIS A 20 12.73 0.24 2.45
C HIS A 20 11.68 0.72 1.45
N SER A 21 10.57 0.04 1.34
CA SER A 21 9.49 0.46 0.45
C SER A 21 8.81 1.73 0.97
N VAL A 22 8.38 2.59 0.05
CA VAL A 22 7.50 3.74 0.35
C VAL A 22 6.08 3.30 0.76
N ASP A 23 5.72 2.04 0.54
CA ASP A 23 4.47 1.47 1.02
C ASP A 23 4.60 1.06 2.48
N PHE A 24 3.90 1.75 3.36
CA PHE A 24 3.89 1.49 4.81
C PHE A 24 3.50 0.05 5.19
N ARG A 25 2.87 -0.69 4.28
CA ARG A 25 2.49 -2.10 4.48
C ARG A 25 3.58 -3.09 4.04
N ALA A 26 4.65 -2.62 3.42
CA ALA A 26 5.68 -3.51 2.89
C ALA A 26 6.36 -4.35 3.97
N GLY A 27 6.69 -3.75 5.12
CA GLY A 27 7.23 -4.48 6.27
C GLY A 27 6.29 -5.56 6.81
N GLU A 28 4.98 -5.27 6.86
CA GLU A 28 3.95 -6.25 7.25
C GLU A 28 3.87 -7.41 6.25
N ARG A 29 3.84 -7.09 4.94
CA ARG A 29 3.82 -8.13 3.88
C ARG A 29 5.07 -8.99 3.92
N LEU A 30 6.24 -8.39 4.16
CA LEU A 30 7.48 -9.13 4.34
C LEU A 30 7.39 -10.08 5.54
N ALA A 31 6.93 -9.60 6.69
CA ALA A 31 6.76 -10.43 7.88
C ALA A 31 5.78 -11.59 7.63
N GLN A 32 4.66 -11.33 6.96
CA GLN A 32 3.69 -12.35 6.56
C GLN A 32 4.31 -13.39 5.61
N LEU A 33 5.08 -12.94 4.62
CA LEU A 33 5.79 -13.82 3.68
C LEU A 33 6.77 -14.74 4.42
N VAL A 34 7.59 -14.18 5.32
CA VAL A 34 8.57 -14.96 6.10
C VAL A 34 7.87 -16.03 6.92
N VAL A 35 6.79 -15.70 7.63
CA VAL A 35 6.03 -16.65 8.42
C VAL A 35 5.35 -17.72 7.56
N GLN A 36 4.76 -17.31 6.44
CA GLN A 36 4.12 -18.24 5.50
C GLN A 36 5.11 -19.26 4.94
N VAL A 37 6.30 -18.80 4.60
CA VAL A 37 7.38 -19.64 4.06
C VAL A 37 7.97 -20.52 5.15
N ALA A 38 8.20 -19.98 6.34
CA ALA A 38 8.69 -20.76 7.50
C ALA A 38 7.75 -21.90 7.85
N GLY A 39 6.43 -21.66 7.83
CA GLY A 39 5.42 -22.68 8.08
C GLY A 39 5.35 -23.78 7.00
N ARG A 40 6.03 -23.63 5.87
CA ARG A 40 6.13 -24.66 4.80
C ARG A 40 7.42 -25.47 4.87
N ALA A 41 8.50 -24.86 5.36
CA ALA A 41 9.77 -25.57 5.56
C ALA A 41 9.64 -26.55 6.73
N GLY A 42 10.08 -27.80 6.54
CA GLY A 42 10.16 -28.80 7.63
C GLY A 42 8.82 -29.47 8.02
N ARG A 43 7.83 -29.52 7.14
CA ARG A 43 6.58 -30.26 7.38
C ARG A 43 6.72 -31.79 7.32
N SER A 44 7.84 -32.27 6.81
CA SER A 44 8.19 -33.70 6.82
C SER A 44 9.04 -34.03 8.05
N SER A 45 9.46 -35.30 8.20
CA SER A 45 10.34 -35.74 9.27
C SER A 45 11.73 -35.06 9.33
N LYS A 46 12.02 -34.17 8.37
CA LYS A 46 13.31 -33.44 8.28
C LYS A 46 13.12 -31.98 8.74
N PRO A 47 14.02 -31.43 9.57
CA PRO A 47 13.96 -30.03 9.97
C PRO A 47 14.12 -29.11 8.74
N GLY A 48 13.27 -28.10 8.66
CA GLY A 48 13.33 -27.08 7.61
C GLY A 48 14.21 -25.89 8.03
N ARG A 49 14.87 -25.29 7.04
CA ARG A 49 15.67 -24.07 7.21
C ARG A 49 15.14 -22.98 6.29
N VAL A 50 15.03 -21.77 6.84
CA VAL A 50 14.73 -20.55 6.07
C VAL A 50 15.93 -19.62 6.12
N VAL A 51 16.35 -19.11 4.98
CA VAL A 51 17.46 -18.17 4.83
C VAL A 51 16.91 -16.88 4.28
N LEU A 52 17.23 -15.75 4.91
CA LEU A 52 16.88 -14.41 4.46
C LEU A 52 18.14 -13.72 3.95
N GLN A 53 18.12 -13.23 2.70
CA GLN A 53 19.20 -12.44 2.15
C GLN A 53 18.89 -10.95 2.38
N THR A 54 19.74 -10.29 3.14
CA THR A 54 19.60 -8.85 3.47
C THR A 54 20.96 -8.22 3.69
N HIS A 55 21.09 -6.93 3.39
CA HIS A 55 22.24 -6.08 3.79
C HIS A 55 22.07 -5.55 5.21
N GLN A 56 20.89 -5.74 5.84
CA GLN A 56 20.55 -5.21 7.16
C GLN A 56 20.05 -6.31 8.12
N PRO A 57 20.90 -7.29 8.49
CA PRO A 57 20.48 -8.39 9.37
C PRO A 57 20.02 -7.91 10.76
N GLU A 58 20.49 -6.74 11.19
CA GLU A 58 20.16 -6.12 12.48
C GLU A 58 18.90 -5.22 12.43
N HIS A 59 18.19 -5.17 11.28
CA HIS A 59 16.98 -4.37 11.17
C HIS A 59 15.96 -4.75 12.26
N PRO A 60 15.37 -3.80 13.02
CA PRO A 60 14.50 -4.08 14.16
C PRO A 60 13.36 -5.05 13.83
N LEU A 61 12.69 -4.85 12.70
CA LEU A 61 11.60 -5.73 12.24
C LEU A 61 12.05 -7.18 12.06
N LEU A 62 13.23 -7.41 11.44
CA LEU A 62 13.76 -8.77 11.23
C LEU A 62 14.15 -9.40 12.57
N ARG A 63 14.79 -8.67 13.44
CA ARG A 63 15.18 -9.16 14.79
C ARG A 63 13.95 -9.54 15.61
N SER A 64 12.95 -8.66 15.65
CA SER A 64 11.70 -8.92 16.37
C SER A 64 10.97 -10.13 15.80
N LEU A 65 10.87 -10.21 14.45
CA LEU A 65 10.20 -11.32 13.77
C LEU A 65 10.88 -12.67 14.04
N LEU A 66 12.22 -12.72 13.99
CA LEU A 66 12.99 -13.95 14.18
C LEU A 66 13.05 -14.38 15.64
N ALA A 67 13.16 -13.45 16.57
CA ALA A 67 13.27 -13.74 18.00
C ALA A 67 11.92 -13.98 18.68
N HIS A 68 10.89 -13.22 18.32
CA HIS A 68 9.61 -13.18 19.04
C HIS A 68 8.39 -13.52 18.17
N GLY A 69 8.61 -13.74 16.87
CA GLY A 69 7.56 -14.13 15.92
C GLY A 69 6.68 -12.98 15.44
N TYR A 70 5.69 -13.33 14.59
CA TYR A 70 4.85 -12.36 13.88
C TYR A 70 4.08 -11.41 14.81
N ALA A 71 3.54 -11.92 15.91
CA ALA A 71 2.71 -11.10 16.79
C ALA A 71 3.50 -9.96 17.45
N ALA A 72 4.77 -10.15 17.75
CA ALA A 72 5.64 -9.10 18.27
C ALA A 72 5.97 -8.07 17.19
N ALA A 73 6.44 -8.53 16.03
CA ALA A 73 6.73 -7.67 14.89
C ALA A 73 5.50 -6.83 14.46
N ALA A 74 4.31 -7.43 14.44
CA ALA A 74 3.07 -6.72 14.11
C ALA A 74 2.74 -5.62 15.14
N ARG A 75 2.97 -5.85 16.44
CA ARG A 75 2.77 -4.82 17.48
C ARG A 75 3.71 -3.63 17.29
N GLU A 76 4.97 -3.88 16.95
CA GLU A 76 5.96 -2.84 16.69
C GLU A 76 5.56 -2.01 15.47
N LEU A 77 5.20 -2.65 14.35
CA LEU A 77 4.70 -1.97 13.16
C LEU A 77 3.45 -1.13 13.44
N LEU A 78 2.52 -1.63 14.27
CA LEU A 78 1.35 -0.85 14.67
C LEU A 78 1.71 0.34 15.56
N ALA A 79 2.69 0.21 16.45
CA ALA A 79 3.18 1.31 17.27
C ALA A 79 3.81 2.42 16.40
N GLU A 80 4.62 2.06 15.40
CA GLU A 80 5.18 3.00 14.44
C GLU A 80 4.08 3.73 13.66
N ARG A 81 3.10 2.98 13.10
CA ARG A 81 1.96 3.57 12.37
C ARG A 81 1.15 4.54 13.24
N ARG A 82 1.01 4.24 14.54
CA ARG A 82 0.33 5.12 15.48
C ARG A 82 1.06 6.44 15.67
N LEU A 83 2.39 6.40 15.76
CA LEU A 83 3.21 7.61 15.92
C LEU A 83 3.11 8.54 14.72
N ILE A 84 3.10 7.99 13.51
CA ILE A 84 3.06 8.76 12.25
C ILE A 84 1.66 8.83 11.63
N GLN A 85 0.63 8.41 12.41
CA GLN A 85 -0.78 8.49 12.00
C GLN A 85 -1.10 7.81 10.66
N LEU A 86 -0.51 6.63 10.41
CA LEU A 86 -0.85 5.81 9.25
C LEU A 86 -1.98 4.81 9.58
N PRO A 87 -2.67 4.25 8.57
CA PRO A 87 -3.69 3.22 8.80
C PRO A 87 -3.21 2.06 9.69
N PRO A 88 -3.99 1.62 10.68
CA PRO A 88 -5.43 1.88 10.88
C PRO A 88 -5.77 3.12 11.72
N TYR A 89 -4.80 3.97 12.04
CA TYR A 89 -5.01 5.17 12.87
C TYR A 89 -5.44 6.39 12.05
N SER A 90 -5.35 6.32 10.72
CA SER A 90 -5.97 7.21 9.75
C SER A 90 -6.73 6.40 8.71
N HIS A 91 -7.49 7.09 7.86
CA HIS A 91 -8.29 6.53 6.78
C HIS A 91 -7.87 7.16 5.48
N GLN A 92 -7.66 6.34 4.46
CA GLN A 92 -7.15 6.78 3.17
C GLN A 92 -8.15 6.56 2.05
N VAL A 93 -8.12 7.45 1.08
CA VAL A 93 -8.82 7.29 -0.20
C VAL A 93 -7.86 7.62 -1.32
N LEU A 94 -7.77 6.72 -2.28
CA LEU A 94 -6.91 6.87 -3.43
C LEU A 94 -7.75 7.00 -4.69
N LEU A 95 -7.72 8.19 -5.30
CA LEU A 95 -8.23 8.41 -6.66
C LEU A 95 -7.13 8.08 -7.64
N ARG A 96 -7.37 7.08 -8.50
CA ARG A 96 -6.49 6.72 -9.63
C ARG A 96 -7.12 7.17 -10.93
N ALA A 97 -6.30 7.65 -11.85
CA ALA A 97 -6.74 7.97 -13.20
C ALA A 97 -5.72 7.48 -14.21
N ASP A 98 -6.20 7.00 -15.37
CA ASP A 98 -5.34 6.62 -16.48
C ASP A 98 -5.94 6.99 -17.84
N ALA A 99 -5.08 7.40 -18.77
CA ALA A 99 -5.45 7.72 -20.15
C ALA A 99 -4.27 7.49 -21.10
N PRO A 100 -4.53 7.35 -22.44
CA PRO A 100 -3.45 7.32 -23.44
C PRO A 100 -2.62 8.60 -23.46
N GLN A 101 -3.23 9.74 -23.15
CA GLN A 101 -2.59 11.07 -23.15
C GLN A 101 -2.45 11.55 -21.71
N ARG A 102 -1.22 11.97 -21.36
CA ARG A 102 -0.88 12.43 -20.01
C ARG A 102 -1.69 13.65 -19.60
N GLU A 103 -1.89 14.58 -20.54
CA GLU A 103 -2.61 15.83 -20.33
C GLU A 103 -4.04 15.59 -19.84
N HIS A 104 -4.68 14.52 -20.29
CA HIS A 104 -6.03 14.14 -19.84
C HIS A 104 -6.03 13.71 -18.36
N VAL A 105 -5.00 12.95 -17.95
CA VAL A 105 -4.85 12.52 -16.56
C VAL A 105 -4.59 13.72 -15.66
N ASP A 106 -3.64 14.59 -16.06
CA ASP A 106 -3.25 15.76 -15.29
C ASP A 106 -4.44 16.74 -15.15
N ALA A 107 -5.17 17.00 -16.25
CA ALA A 107 -6.36 17.86 -16.23
C ALA A 107 -7.50 17.29 -15.37
N PHE A 108 -7.73 15.98 -15.41
CA PHE A 108 -8.75 15.34 -14.57
C PHE A 108 -8.38 15.41 -13.09
N LEU A 109 -7.16 15.05 -12.72
CA LEU A 109 -6.72 15.06 -11.33
C LEU A 109 -6.68 16.46 -10.74
N ALA A 110 -6.27 17.47 -11.52
CA ALA A 110 -6.32 18.88 -11.11
C ALA A 110 -7.77 19.34 -10.87
N ALA A 111 -8.68 19.02 -11.78
CA ALA A 111 -10.11 19.33 -11.62
C ALA A 111 -10.72 18.58 -10.42
N ALA A 112 -10.34 17.31 -10.22
CA ALA A 112 -10.76 16.50 -9.09
C ALA A 112 -10.30 17.10 -7.75
N HIS A 113 -9.04 17.56 -7.69
CA HIS A 113 -8.51 18.27 -6.52
C HIS A 113 -9.27 19.57 -6.23
N ALA A 114 -9.51 20.38 -7.26
CA ALA A 114 -10.25 21.64 -7.12
C ALA A 114 -11.73 21.42 -6.71
N ALA A 115 -12.31 20.27 -7.02
CA ALA A 115 -13.68 19.91 -6.66
C ALA A 115 -13.80 19.29 -5.26
N LEU A 116 -12.71 19.19 -4.49
CA LEU A 116 -12.78 18.71 -3.10
C LEU A 116 -13.58 19.71 -2.26
N PRO A 117 -14.53 19.23 -1.46
CA PRO A 117 -15.20 20.09 -0.48
C PRO A 117 -14.18 20.62 0.54
N PRO A 118 -14.35 21.87 1.00
CA PRO A 118 -13.52 22.41 2.07
C PRO A 118 -13.64 21.57 3.35
N GLY A 119 -12.51 21.26 3.99
CA GLY A 119 -12.49 20.47 5.23
C GLY A 119 -11.16 20.61 5.94
N ASP A 120 -11.20 20.96 7.24
CA ASP A 120 -10.01 21.31 8.04
C ASP A 120 -9.15 20.10 8.46
N GLN A 121 -9.56 18.86 8.18
CA GLN A 121 -8.91 17.64 8.66
C GLN A 121 -8.51 16.67 7.54
N LEU A 122 -8.42 17.17 6.31
CA LEU A 122 -8.06 16.38 5.16
C LEU A 122 -6.62 16.70 4.73
N GLN A 123 -5.74 15.71 4.79
CA GLN A 123 -4.44 15.79 4.17
C GLN A 123 -4.54 15.30 2.73
N ILE A 124 -3.92 16.02 1.81
CA ILE A 124 -3.99 15.73 0.38
C ILE A 124 -2.56 15.63 -0.15
N ALA A 125 -2.26 14.49 -0.77
CA ALA A 125 -1.00 14.28 -1.48
C ALA A 125 -1.27 14.12 -2.98
N GLY A 126 -0.66 14.98 -3.78
CA GLY A 126 -0.87 15.03 -5.23
C GLY A 126 -1.69 16.25 -5.68
N PRO A 127 -2.09 16.32 -6.94
CA PRO A 127 -1.94 15.30 -8.00
C PRO A 127 -0.49 14.90 -8.26
N MET A 128 -0.24 13.59 -8.44
CA MET A 128 1.11 13.08 -8.71
C MET A 128 1.05 11.90 -9.70
N PRO A 129 2.16 11.62 -10.43
CA PRO A 129 2.27 10.38 -11.18
C PRO A 129 2.10 9.16 -10.25
N ALA A 130 1.45 8.09 -10.75
CA ALA A 130 1.45 6.82 -10.04
C ALA A 130 2.88 6.23 -9.97
N PRO A 131 3.19 5.34 -9.01
CA PRO A 131 4.51 4.69 -8.90
C PRO A 131 4.97 3.99 -10.19
N MET A 132 4.01 3.49 -10.99
CA MET A 132 4.24 3.08 -12.37
C MET A 132 3.48 4.06 -13.29
N PRO A 133 4.14 5.14 -13.75
CA PRO A 133 3.46 6.26 -14.41
C PRO A 133 3.00 5.94 -15.85
N LEU A 134 3.56 4.88 -16.45
CA LEU A 134 3.16 4.38 -17.77
C LEU A 134 2.99 2.86 -17.72
N ARG A 135 1.81 2.36 -18.10
CA ARG A 135 1.53 0.93 -18.17
C ARG A 135 0.63 0.65 -19.38
N ALA A 136 1.04 -0.32 -20.20
CA ALA A 136 0.30 -0.72 -21.40
C ALA A 136 -0.11 0.49 -22.29
N GLY A 137 0.81 1.44 -22.52
CA GLY A 137 0.55 2.64 -23.33
C GLY A 137 -0.36 3.68 -22.69
N ARG A 138 -0.67 3.57 -21.38
CA ARG A 138 -1.53 4.52 -20.68
C ARG A 138 -0.74 5.22 -19.56
N HIS A 139 -0.81 6.54 -19.53
CA HIS A 139 -0.29 7.35 -18.44
C HIS A 139 -1.19 7.22 -17.22
N ARG A 140 -0.58 7.15 -16.04
CA ARG A 140 -1.27 6.93 -14.76
C ARG A 140 -0.89 8.00 -13.77
N GLY A 141 -1.87 8.54 -13.10
CA GLY A 141 -1.71 9.49 -12.00
C GLY A 141 -2.66 9.19 -10.86
N GLN A 142 -2.42 9.85 -9.74
CA GLN A 142 -3.18 9.61 -8.52
C GLN A 142 -3.27 10.84 -7.62
N LEU A 143 -4.29 10.83 -6.76
CA LEU A 143 -4.52 11.76 -5.68
C LEU A 143 -4.84 10.95 -4.42
N LEU A 144 -4.04 11.11 -3.37
CA LEU A 144 -4.25 10.45 -2.09
C LEU A 144 -4.86 11.44 -1.11
N LEU A 145 -5.95 11.04 -0.49
CA LEU A 145 -6.61 11.76 0.59
C LEU A 145 -6.45 10.97 1.87
N GLU A 146 -6.16 11.67 2.96
CA GLU A 146 -6.03 11.06 4.28
C GLU A 146 -6.79 11.89 5.32
N ALA A 147 -7.52 11.20 6.21
CA ALA A 147 -8.27 11.80 7.30
C ALA A 147 -8.18 10.97 8.57
N ALA A 148 -8.11 11.62 9.71
CA ALA A 148 -8.12 10.97 11.00
C ALA A 148 -9.49 10.35 11.36
N ASN A 149 -10.57 10.84 10.76
CA ASN A 149 -11.94 10.44 11.09
C ASN A 149 -12.67 9.83 9.88
N ARG A 150 -13.02 8.55 9.99
CA ARG A 150 -13.72 7.79 8.94
C ARG A 150 -15.07 8.40 8.56
N ARG A 151 -15.84 8.89 9.56
CA ARG A 151 -17.18 9.45 9.31
C ARG A 151 -17.10 10.72 8.46
N SER A 152 -16.15 11.61 8.78
CA SER A 152 -15.89 12.83 8.01
C SER A 152 -15.49 12.50 6.59
N LEU A 153 -14.56 11.53 6.42
CA LEU A 153 -14.12 11.07 5.11
C LEU A 153 -15.27 10.52 4.26
N HIS A 154 -16.12 9.65 4.83
CA HIS A 154 -17.29 9.11 4.12
C HIS A 154 -18.33 10.16 3.75
N GLY A 155 -18.55 11.16 4.62
CA GLY A 155 -19.45 12.29 4.33
C GLY A 155 -18.97 13.08 3.12
N MET A 156 -17.69 13.42 3.10
CA MET A 156 -17.04 14.12 2.00
C MET A 156 -17.07 13.30 0.69
N LEU A 157 -16.78 12.01 0.77
CA LEU A 157 -16.70 11.14 -0.42
C LEU A 157 -18.01 11.09 -1.21
N ARG A 158 -19.16 11.06 -0.54
CA ARG A 158 -20.46 11.05 -1.24
C ARG A 158 -20.66 12.27 -2.12
N THR A 159 -20.32 13.44 -1.63
CA THR A 159 -20.42 14.69 -2.38
C THR A 159 -19.37 14.74 -3.49
N TRP A 160 -18.12 14.38 -3.16
CA TRP A 160 -17.02 14.42 -4.10
C TRP A 160 -17.18 13.44 -5.24
N GLN A 161 -17.64 12.21 -4.99
CA GLN A 161 -17.89 11.21 -6.04
C GLN A 161 -18.88 11.72 -7.10
N SER A 162 -19.94 12.39 -6.66
CA SER A 162 -20.91 13.00 -7.58
C SER A 162 -20.27 14.13 -8.38
N ALA A 163 -19.44 14.96 -7.75
CA ALA A 163 -18.71 16.02 -8.42
C ALA A 163 -17.71 15.44 -9.46
N LEU A 164 -16.95 14.40 -9.10
CA LEU A 164 -16.02 13.72 -10.01
C LEU A 164 -16.72 13.21 -11.27
N ALA A 165 -17.86 12.55 -11.10
CA ALA A 165 -18.64 12.01 -12.24
C ALA A 165 -19.17 13.12 -13.15
N ALA A 166 -19.43 14.31 -12.62
CA ALA A 166 -19.91 15.47 -13.36
C ALA A 166 -18.80 16.23 -14.13
N LEU A 167 -17.52 15.98 -13.82
CA LEU A 167 -16.40 16.67 -14.48
C LEU A 167 -16.35 16.34 -15.98
N PRO A 168 -16.26 17.33 -16.88
CA PRO A 168 -16.11 17.07 -18.32
C PRO A 168 -14.87 16.22 -18.63
N SER A 169 -13.78 16.41 -17.87
CA SER A 169 -12.53 15.65 -18.01
C SER A 169 -12.66 14.18 -17.61
N ALA A 170 -13.64 13.80 -16.79
CA ALA A 170 -13.87 12.42 -16.36
C ALA A 170 -14.19 11.47 -17.54
N ARG A 171 -14.76 12.00 -18.63
CA ARG A 171 -15.09 11.21 -19.84
C ARG A 171 -13.87 10.84 -20.68
N ARG A 172 -12.71 11.48 -20.45
CA ARG A 172 -11.46 11.29 -21.20
C ARG A 172 -10.49 10.34 -20.52
N VAL A 173 -10.79 9.94 -19.30
CA VAL A 173 -9.93 9.09 -18.47
C VAL A 173 -10.70 7.86 -17.98
N ARG A 174 -9.99 6.80 -17.65
CA ARG A 174 -10.51 5.79 -16.73
C ARG A 174 -10.12 6.21 -15.34
N TRP A 175 -11.04 6.22 -14.43
CA TRP A 175 -10.76 6.55 -13.03
C TRP A 175 -11.44 5.59 -12.07
N SER A 176 -10.84 5.44 -10.89
CA SER A 176 -11.37 4.66 -9.78
C SER A 176 -11.09 5.35 -8.47
N LEU A 177 -12.02 5.20 -7.53
CA LEU A 177 -11.90 5.67 -6.16
C LEU A 177 -11.84 4.45 -5.25
N ASP A 178 -10.72 4.32 -4.54
CA ASP A 178 -10.44 3.19 -3.67
C ASP A 178 -10.37 3.69 -2.22
N VAL A 179 -11.23 3.15 -1.36
CA VAL A 179 -11.32 3.53 0.06
C VAL A 179 -10.57 2.51 0.89
N ASP A 180 -9.68 2.97 1.75
CA ASP A 180 -8.76 2.15 2.53
C ASP A 180 -7.95 1.20 1.61
N PRO A 181 -7.20 1.74 0.61
CA PRO A 181 -6.53 0.94 -0.42
C PRO A 181 -5.57 -0.07 0.22
N ILE A 182 -5.55 -1.29 -0.33
CA ILE A 182 -4.63 -2.34 0.11
C ILE A 182 -3.21 -2.05 -0.35
N ASP A 183 -3.06 -1.41 -1.49
CA ASP A 183 -1.78 -0.95 -2.03
C ASP A 183 -1.92 0.46 -2.63
N LEU A 184 -0.80 1.16 -2.69
CA LEU A 184 -0.71 2.51 -3.27
C LEU A 184 -0.13 2.50 -4.69
N TYR A 185 0.00 1.32 -5.34
CA TYR A 185 0.60 1.14 -6.67
C TYR A 185 -0.43 1.01 -7.79
#